data_279e2a1dba84a6c61ad8185f7aca600b
#
_entry.id   279e2a1dba84a6c61ad8185f7aca600b
#
_cell.length_a   1.000
_cell.length_b   1.000
_cell.length_c   1.000
_cell.angle_alpha   90.00
_cell.angle_beta   90.00
_cell.angle_gamma   90.00
#
_symmetry.space_group_name_H-M   'P 1'
#
loop_
_entity.id
_entity.type
_entity.pdbx_description
1 polymer ?
#
loop_
_entity_poly.entity_id
_entity_poly.type
_entity_poly.pdbx_seq_one_letter_code
_entity_poly.pdbx_strand_id
1 'polypeptide(L)'
;MTFWEWLFPFGRGQENMERYTELRSGPILNTIARLEQRIMERFPESGLSKVCKEFHVLAVRSELLARNLRKPIWPVRIIAILAALLLTGLVIFAVQQLVANFSLGSEGMLQLLQSAESVVNELIFMGLAIYFLVSIEARLKRHSALKALHHLRSIAHIVDMHQLTKDPTQHVVSIVQTQSSPERKLNRAELTRYLDYCSEILSLDAKIAALFAQNVDDEVVLTAVNDLELLTQGLCGKIWQKIMILDLGE
;
A
#
# COMPACT_ATOMS: atom_id res chain seq x y z
N MET A 1 12.28 -8.03 -11.79
CA MET A 1 13.34 -7.89 -10.77
C MET A 1 14.30 -9.06 -10.91
N THR A 2 15.55 -8.83 -11.28
CA THR A 2 16.54 -9.89 -11.47
C THR A 2 17.09 -10.35 -10.10
N PHE A 3 17.58 -11.60 -10.01
CA PHE A 3 18.19 -12.18 -8.81
C PHE A 3 19.32 -11.27 -8.25
N TRP A 4 20.11 -10.63 -9.13
CA TRP A 4 21.16 -9.71 -8.78
C TRP A 4 20.68 -8.41 -8.15
N GLU A 5 19.56 -7.87 -8.60
CA GLU A 5 18.95 -6.67 -8.00
C GLU A 5 18.39 -6.93 -6.59
N TRP A 6 18.03 -8.19 -6.30
CA TRP A 6 17.59 -8.61 -4.98
C TRP A 6 18.77 -8.71 -3.99
N LEU A 7 19.94 -9.21 -4.44
CA LEU A 7 21.10 -9.46 -3.58
C LEU A 7 21.87 -8.17 -3.23
N PHE A 8 21.97 -7.23 -4.19
CA PHE A 8 22.74 -5.99 -4.07
C PHE A 8 21.84 -4.76 -4.29
N PRO A 9 21.25 -4.21 -3.22
CA PRO A 9 20.46 -2.99 -3.32
C PRO A 9 21.35 -1.73 -3.44
N PHE A 10 22.42 -1.81 -4.25
CA PHE A 10 23.28 -0.67 -4.56
C PHE A 10 22.67 0.12 -5.71
N GLY A 11 22.15 1.24 -5.41
CA GLY A 11 21.78 2.20 -6.44
C GLY A 11 20.85 3.25 -5.91
N ARG A 12 21.35 4.36 -5.56
CA ARG A 12 21.12 5.60 -6.31
C ARG A 12 21.55 6.77 -5.46
N GLY A 13 22.79 7.18 -5.62
CA GLY A 13 23.21 8.55 -5.38
C GLY A 13 22.74 9.40 -6.57
N GLN A 14 21.52 9.92 -6.51
CA GLN A 14 21.06 11.03 -7.34
C GLN A 14 20.16 11.92 -6.49
N GLU A 15 20.75 12.48 -5.43
CA GLU A 15 20.02 13.23 -4.41
C GLU A 15 19.67 14.68 -4.78
N ASN A 16 20.08 15.22 -5.95
CA ASN A 16 20.02 16.66 -6.17
C ASN A 16 19.22 17.15 -7.39
N MET A 17 18.65 16.29 -8.24
CA MET A 17 17.88 16.75 -9.41
C MET A 17 16.38 16.42 -9.38
N GLU A 18 15.90 15.70 -8.36
CA GLU A 18 14.52 15.17 -8.30
C GLU A 18 13.62 15.87 -7.26
N ARG A 19 13.82 17.17 -7.04
CA ARG A 19 13.09 17.91 -5.99
C ARG A 19 11.56 17.92 -6.17
N TYR A 20 11.06 17.66 -7.39
CA TYR A 20 9.64 17.72 -7.76
C TYR A 20 9.16 16.45 -8.50
N THR A 21 9.98 15.44 -8.66
CA THR A 21 9.65 14.17 -9.31
C THR A 21 9.24 13.08 -8.31
N GLU A 22 9.59 13.23 -7.02
CA GLU A 22 9.19 12.34 -5.94
C GLU A 22 8.21 13.01 -4.99
N LEU A 23 7.17 12.26 -4.60
CA LEU A 23 6.21 12.69 -3.60
C LEU A 23 6.86 12.67 -2.21
N ARG A 24 6.89 13.82 -1.54
CA ARG A 24 7.50 13.96 -0.22
C ARG A 24 6.47 13.80 0.89
N SER A 25 6.71 12.87 1.81
CA SER A 25 5.82 12.60 2.94
C SER A 25 5.70 13.76 3.94
N GLY A 26 6.80 14.48 4.20
CA GLY A 26 6.80 15.57 5.18
C GLY A 26 5.78 16.68 4.91
N PRO A 27 5.76 17.30 3.72
CA PRO A 27 4.74 18.28 3.35
C PRO A 27 3.30 17.74 3.44
N ILE A 28 3.08 16.47 3.08
CA ILE A 28 1.75 15.84 3.17
C ILE A 28 1.30 15.76 4.63
N LEU A 29 2.14 15.21 5.51
CA LEU A 29 1.82 15.09 6.95
C LEU A 29 1.61 16.45 7.60
N ASN A 30 2.43 17.46 7.26
CA ASN A 30 2.23 18.82 7.75
C ASN A 30 0.89 19.42 7.28
N THR A 31 0.47 19.10 6.06
CA THR A 31 -0.83 19.55 5.54
C THR A 31 -1.98 18.86 6.27
N ILE A 32 -1.85 17.56 6.56
CA ILE A 32 -2.83 16.80 7.35
C ILE A 32 -2.96 17.39 8.77
N ALA A 33 -1.84 17.68 9.42
CA ALA A 33 -1.84 18.27 10.76
C ALA A 33 -2.53 19.65 10.79
N ARG A 34 -2.26 20.49 9.79
CA ARG A 34 -2.94 21.80 9.65
C ARG A 34 -4.43 21.65 9.35
N LEU A 35 -4.80 20.65 8.55
CA LEU A 35 -6.20 20.36 8.26
C LEU A 35 -6.94 19.90 9.52
N GLU A 36 -6.34 18.98 10.29
CA GLU A 36 -6.89 18.54 11.58
C GLU A 36 -7.17 19.73 12.50
N GLN A 37 -6.20 20.63 12.66
CA GLN A 37 -6.36 21.83 13.49
C GLN A 37 -7.50 22.72 12.98
N ARG A 38 -7.57 23.03 11.67
CA ARG A 38 -8.65 23.83 11.07
C ARG A 38 -10.04 23.21 11.30
N ILE A 39 -10.15 21.88 11.20
CA ILE A 39 -11.41 21.18 11.45
C ILE A 39 -11.78 21.22 12.92
N MET A 40 -10.83 20.99 13.82
CA MET A 40 -11.06 21.06 15.28
C MET A 40 -11.50 22.44 15.74
N GLU A 41 -10.89 23.51 15.21
CA GLU A 41 -11.26 24.89 15.55
C GLU A 41 -12.65 25.26 15.04
N ARG A 42 -13.08 24.77 13.88
CA ARG A 42 -14.36 25.12 13.28
C ARG A 42 -15.51 24.18 13.64
N PHE A 43 -15.22 22.90 13.81
CA PHE A 43 -16.19 21.83 14.07
C PHE A 43 -15.72 20.92 15.20
N PRO A 44 -15.49 21.40 16.44
CA PRO A 44 -14.79 20.67 17.51
C PRO A 44 -15.45 19.35 17.89
N GLU A 45 -16.77 19.29 17.93
CA GLU A 45 -17.54 18.10 18.33
C GLU A 45 -18.06 17.28 17.16
N SER A 46 -17.64 17.60 15.94
CA SER A 46 -18.15 16.90 14.75
C SER A 46 -17.53 15.51 14.58
N GLY A 47 -18.29 14.60 13.96
CA GLY A 47 -17.74 13.31 13.53
C GLY A 47 -16.54 13.47 12.59
N LEU A 48 -16.54 14.51 11.75
CA LEU A 48 -15.43 14.81 10.84
C LEU A 48 -14.12 15.13 11.58
N SER A 49 -14.20 15.87 12.71
CA SER A 49 -13.05 16.16 13.57
C SER A 49 -12.42 14.88 14.10
N LYS A 50 -13.25 13.94 14.58
CA LYS A 50 -12.79 12.63 15.07
C LYS A 50 -12.15 11.81 13.95
N VAL A 51 -12.77 11.77 12.79
CA VAL A 51 -12.25 11.05 11.61
C VAL A 51 -10.91 11.65 11.14
N CYS A 52 -10.80 12.98 11.09
CA CYS A 52 -9.55 13.62 10.69
C CYS A 52 -8.40 13.33 11.67
N LYS A 53 -8.67 13.28 12.97
CA LYS A 53 -7.69 12.87 13.97
C LYS A 53 -7.21 11.42 13.77
N GLU A 54 -8.14 10.49 13.56
CA GLU A 54 -7.81 9.07 13.24
C GLU A 54 -7.03 8.97 11.92
N PHE A 55 -7.43 9.73 10.91
CA PHE A 55 -6.71 9.80 9.64
C PHE A 55 -5.28 10.30 9.82
N HIS A 56 -5.05 11.34 10.62
CA HIS A 56 -3.69 11.84 10.90
C HIS A 56 -2.80 10.75 11.51
N VAL A 57 -3.30 10.04 12.54
CA VAL A 57 -2.56 8.92 13.16
C VAL A 57 -2.28 7.82 12.15
N LEU A 58 -3.26 7.47 11.33
CA LEU A 58 -3.11 6.46 10.27
C LEU A 58 -2.09 6.91 9.22
N ALA A 59 -2.12 8.18 8.80
CA ALA A 59 -1.20 8.73 7.80
C ALA A 59 0.26 8.66 8.26
N VAL A 60 0.53 9.02 9.53
CA VAL A 60 1.89 8.90 10.12
C VAL A 60 2.35 7.45 10.13
N ARG A 61 1.50 6.51 10.54
CA ARG A 61 1.83 5.07 10.55
C ARG A 61 2.06 4.54 9.13
N SER A 62 1.22 4.95 8.18
CA SER A 62 1.32 4.53 6.77
C SER A 62 2.59 5.06 6.11
N GLU A 63 2.97 6.30 6.37
CA GLU A 63 4.24 6.87 5.89
C GLU A 63 5.45 6.09 6.41
N LEU A 64 5.50 5.85 7.72
CA LEU A 64 6.59 5.06 8.33
C LEU A 64 6.66 3.66 7.74
N LEU A 65 5.51 3.02 7.52
CA LEU A 65 5.44 1.71 6.90
C LEU A 65 5.93 1.76 5.45
N ALA A 66 5.41 2.67 4.61
CA ALA A 66 5.80 2.81 3.21
C ALA A 66 7.32 3.02 3.07
N ARG A 67 7.91 3.88 3.89
CA ARG A 67 9.35 4.10 3.93
C ARG A 67 10.16 2.86 4.37
N ASN A 68 9.65 2.09 5.32
CA ASN A 68 10.30 0.86 5.78
C ASN A 68 10.20 -0.27 4.77
N LEU A 69 9.13 -0.34 3.98
CA LEU A 69 8.97 -1.33 2.91
C LEU A 69 10.01 -1.16 1.78
N ARG A 70 10.57 0.03 1.58
CA ARG A 70 11.71 0.25 0.67
C ARG A 70 12.96 -0.49 1.12
N LYS A 71 13.14 -0.70 2.44
CA LYS A 71 14.33 -1.34 3.00
C LYS A 71 14.26 -2.86 2.86
N PRO A 72 15.41 -3.56 2.68
CA PRO A 72 15.43 -5.02 2.71
C PRO A 72 15.12 -5.55 4.11
N ILE A 73 14.41 -6.66 4.17
CA ILE A 73 14.15 -7.38 5.43
C ILE A 73 15.35 -8.32 5.69
N TRP A 74 16.41 -7.80 6.28
CA TRP A 74 17.66 -8.53 6.52
C TRP A 74 17.49 -9.92 7.13
N PRO A 75 16.66 -10.15 8.19
CA PRO A 75 16.49 -11.48 8.76
C PRO A 75 15.99 -12.50 7.72
N VAL A 76 15.02 -12.11 6.88
CA VAL A 76 14.48 -12.98 5.83
C VAL A 76 15.55 -13.30 4.78
N ARG A 77 16.34 -12.31 4.37
CA ARG A 77 17.44 -12.50 3.40
C ARG A 77 18.54 -13.41 3.95
N ILE A 78 18.96 -13.22 5.21
CA ILE A 78 19.98 -14.06 5.84
C ILE A 78 19.50 -15.52 5.89
N ILE A 79 18.27 -15.77 6.34
CA ILE A 79 17.70 -17.12 6.38
C ILE A 79 17.62 -17.72 4.97
N ALA A 80 17.19 -16.94 3.98
CA ALA A 80 17.10 -17.40 2.59
C ALA A 80 18.48 -17.74 2.02
N ILE A 81 19.51 -16.93 2.28
CA ILE A 81 20.89 -17.17 1.84
C ILE A 81 21.46 -18.42 2.52
N LEU A 82 21.28 -18.56 3.84
CA LEU A 82 21.77 -19.75 4.58
C LEU A 82 21.08 -21.03 4.08
N ALA A 83 19.78 -20.99 3.84
CA ALA A 83 19.04 -22.13 3.29
C ALA A 83 19.50 -22.47 1.86
N ALA A 84 19.73 -21.47 1.01
CA ALA A 84 20.26 -21.66 -0.33
C ALA A 84 21.66 -22.28 -0.32
N LEU A 85 22.55 -21.79 0.57
CA LEU A 85 23.89 -22.36 0.74
C LEU A 85 23.87 -23.80 1.24
N LEU A 86 22.98 -24.10 2.21
CA LEU A 86 22.80 -25.47 2.71
C LEU A 86 22.32 -26.41 1.61
N LEU A 87 21.29 -26.01 0.85
CA LEU A 87 20.77 -26.81 -0.28
C LEU A 87 21.84 -27.02 -1.36
N THR A 88 22.58 -25.97 -1.71
CA THR A 88 23.67 -26.07 -2.69
C THR A 88 24.77 -27.01 -2.20
N GLY A 89 25.15 -26.93 -0.92
CA GLY A 89 26.14 -27.81 -0.30
C GLY A 89 25.69 -29.29 -0.32
N LEU A 90 24.42 -29.54 -0.09
CA LEU A 90 23.83 -30.88 -0.11
C LEU A 90 23.85 -31.49 -1.52
N VAL A 91 23.56 -30.68 -2.55
CA VAL A 91 23.68 -31.12 -3.97
C VAL A 91 25.12 -31.42 -4.35
N ILE A 92 26.07 -30.55 -3.98
CA ILE A 92 27.49 -30.80 -4.23
C ILE A 92 27.94 -32.09 -3.56
N PHE A 93 27.54 -32.33 -2.32
CA PHE A 93 27.85 -33.56 -1.60
C PHE A 93 27.25 -34.80 -2.29
N ALA A 94 25.99 -34.74 -2.72
CA ALA A 94 25.34 -35.82 -3.45
C ALA A 94 26.06 -36.16 -4.77
N VAL A 95 26.44 -35.13 -5.55
CA VAL A 95 27.21 -35.30 -6.79
C VAL A 95 28.61 -35.90 -6.52
N GLN A 96 29.31 -35.46 -5.46
CA GLN A 96 30.60 -36.05 -5.07
C GLN A 96 30.49 -37.53 -4.72
N GLN A 97 29.45 -37.91 -3.96
CA GLN A 97 29.21 -39.33 -3.64
C GLN A 97 28.92 -40.16 -4.89
N LEU A 98 28.16 -39.59 -5.83
CA LEU A 98 27.87 -40.24 -7.09
C LEU A 98 29.17 -40.50 -7.91
N VAL A 99 30.03 -39.50 -8.03
CA VAL A 99 31.31 -39.60 -8.74
C VAL A 99 32.28 -40.57 -8.06
N ALA A 100 32.35 -40.54 -6.72
CA ALA A 100 33.25 -41.39 -5.95
C ALA A 100 32.87 -42.89 -5.99
N ASN A 101 31.59 -43.22 -6.15
CA ASN A 101 31.09 -44.58 -6.20
C ASN A 101 30.92 -45.09 -7.62
N PHE A 102 31.37 -44.33 -8.64
CA PHE A 102 31.23 -44.71 -10.04
C PHE A 102 32.15 -45.86 -10.42
N SER A 103 31.59 -47.01 -10.85
CA SER A 103 32.30 -48.16 -11.38
C SER A 103 32.00 -48.38 -12.87
N LEU A 104 33.05 -48.54 -13.69
CA LEU A 104 32.96 -48.80 -15.13
C LEU A 104 32.57 -50.26 -15.37
N GLY A 105 31.27 -50.59 -15.37
CA GLY A 105 30.72 -51.89 -15.69
C GLY A 105 29.34 -51.78 -16.39
N SER A 106 28.84 -52.88 -16.96
CA SER A 106 27.49 -52.88 -17.61
C SER A 106 26.35 -52.56 -16.65
N GLU A 107 26.49 -52.81 -15.37
CA GLU A 107 25.56 -52.38 -14.33
C GLU A 107 25.69 -50.86 -14.01
N GLY A 108 26.87 -50.28 -14.32
CA GLY A 108 27.14 -48.84 -14.09
C GLY A 108 26.32 -47.93 -15.01
N MET A 109 25.89 -48.37 -16.18
CA MET A 109 25.09 -47.56 -17.11
C MET A 109 23.65 -47.35 -16.60
N LEU A 110 23.02 -48.38 -16.05
CA LEU A 110 21.70 -48.32 -15.44
C LEU A 110 21.75 -47.45 -14.15
N GLN A 111 22.81 -47.62 -13.38
CA GLN A 111 23.04 -46.85 -12.17
C GLN A 111 23.30 -45.36 -12.46
N LEU A 112 23.98 -45.04 -13.56
CA LEU A 112 24.13 -43.66 -14.06
C LEU A 112 22.81 -43.02 -14.45
N LEU A 113 21.97 -43.73 -15.23
CA LEU A 113 20.67 -43.20 -15.64
C LEU A 113 19.78 -42.91 -14.43
N GLN A 114 19.74 -43.84 -13.46
CA GLN A 114 18.94 -43.69 -12.25
C GLN A 114 19.47 -42.57 -11.34
N SER A 115 20.79 -42.39 -11.26
CA SER A 115 21.43 -41.34 -10.51
C SER A 115 21.27 -39.97 -11.19
N ALA A 116 21.32 -39.92 -12.53
CA ALA A 116 21.07 -38.70 -13.29
C ALA A 116 19.63 -38.20 -13.11
N GLU A 117 18.65 -39.09 -13.10
CA GLU A 117 17.26 -38.78 -12.82
C GLU A 117 17.10 -38.18 -11.40
N SER A 118 17.74 -38.79 -10.41
CA SER A 118 17.73 -38.31 -9.04
C SER A 118 18.32 -36.89 -8.89
N VAL A 119 19.47 -36.64 -9.53
CA VAL A 119 20.15 -35.33 -9.52
C VAL A 119 19.29 -34.27 -10.21
N VAL A 120 18.64 -34.59 -11.37
CA VAL A 120 17.76 -33.65 -12.04
C VAL A 120 16.56 -33.29 -11.16
N ASN A 121 15.92 -34.25 -10.52
CA ASN A 121 14.81 -34.00 -9.60
C ASN A 121 15.24 -33.13 -8.41
N GLU A 122 16.41 -33.40 -7.84
CA GLU A 122 16.95 -32.61 -6.72
C GLU A 122 17.24 -31.15 -7.13
N LEU A 123 17.78 -30.92 -8.33
CA LEU A 123 18.00 -29.59 -8.90
C LEU A 123 16.68 -28.81 -9.11
N ILE A 124 15.63 -29.50 -9.59
CA ILE A 124 14.30 -28.89 -9.77
C ILE A 124 13.72 -28.48 -8.41
N PHE A 125 13.73 -29.39 -7.40
CA PHE A 125 13.24 -29.08 -6.07
C PHE A 125 14.04 -27.97 -5.39
N MET A 126 15.37 -27.96 -5.57
CA MET A 126 16.23 -26.90 -5.07
C MET A 126 15.90 -25.56 -5.70
N GLY A 127 15.75 -25.52 -7.03
CA GLY A 127 15.37 -24.30 -7.75
C GLY A 127 14.03 -23.74 -7.26
N LEU A 128 13.04 -24.62 -7.09
CA LEU A 128 11.73 -24.26 -6.56
C LEU A 128 11.80 -23.74 -5.11
N ALA A 129 12.59 -24.40 -4.25
CA ALA A 129 12.77 -23.98 -2.87
C ALA A 129 13.46 -22.60 -2.76
N ILE A 130 14.52 -22.37 -3.55
CA ILE A 130 15.21 -21.07 -3.62
C ILE A 130 14.24 -19.99 -4.11
N TYR A 131 13.49 -20.25 -5.19
CA TYR A 131 12.48 -19.32 -5.69
C TYR A 131 11.44 -18.97 -4.63
N PHE A 132 10.95 -19.96 -3.90
CA PHE A 132 9.99 -19.74 -2.81
C PHE A 132 10.59 -18.86 -1.70
N LEU A 133 11.82 -19.15 -1.25
CA LEU A 133 12.51 -18.40 -0.22
C LEU A 133 12.73 -16.92 -0.61
N VAL A 134 13.16 -16.67 -1.84
CA VAL A 134 13.33 -15.31 -2.38
C VAL A 134 11.99 -14.56 -2.45
N SER A 135 10.90 -15.26 -2.78
CA SER A 135 9.57 -14.66 -2.90
C SER A 135 8.93 -14.29 -1.56
N ILE A 136 9.39 -14.83 -0.42
CA ILE A 136 8.81 -14.57 0.91
C ILE A 136 8.89 -13.08 1.27
N GLU A 137 10.03 -12.43 1.05
CA GLU A 137 10.18 -11.00 1.37
C GLU A 137 9.16 -10.15 0.62
N ALA A 138 8.99 -10.39 -0.69
CA ALA A 138 8.03 -9.67 -1.51
C ALA A 138 6.58 -9.89 -1.02
N ARG A 139 6.23 -11.13 -0.66
CA ARG A 139 4.91 -11.47 -0.12
C ARG A 139 4.61 -10.77 1.20
N LEU A 140 5.58 -10.71 2.11
CA LEU A 140 5.43 -10.03 3.40
C LEU A 140 5.24 -8.51 3.21
N LYS A 141 6.04 -7.90 2.31
CA LYS A 141 5.91 -6.49 1.97
C LYS A 141 4.56 -6.17 1.34
N ARG A 142 4.14 -6.98 0.36
CA ARG A 142 2.81 -6.87 -0.27
C ARG A 142 1.70 -6.94 0.77
N HIS A 143 1.71 -7.96 1.63
CA HIS A 143 0.67 -8.12 2.66
C HIS A 143 0.57 -6.90 3.58
N SER A 144 1.71 -6.37 4.03
CA SER A 144 1.76 -5.19 4.90
C SER A 144 1.25 -3.92 4.20
N ALA A 145 1.64 -3.72 2.92
CA ALA A 145 1.16 -2.60 2.12
C ALA A 145 -0.36 -2.67 1.89
N LEU A 146 -0.89 -3.83 1.47
CA LEU A 146 -2.32 -4.02 1.23
C LEU A 146 -3.16 -3.79 2.49
N LYS A 147 -2.66 -4.22 3.66
CA LYS A 147 -3.34 -3.97 4.93
C LYS A 147 -3.44 -2.47 5.24
N ALA A 148 -2.38 -1.71 5.02
CA ALA A 148 -2.40 -0.25 5.20
C ALA A 148 -3.34 0.43 4.20
N LEU A 149 -3.29 0.06 2.92
CA LEU A 149 -4.20 0.58 1.88
C LEU A 149 -5.67 0.26 2.18
N HIS A 150 -5.96 -0.90 2.78
CA HIS A 150 -7.31 -1.23 3.22
C HIS A 150 -7.81 -0.28 4.33
N HIS A 151 -6.95 0.11 5.27
CA HIS A 151 -7.32 1.10 6.29
C HIS A 151 -7.56 2.49 5.69
N LEU A 152 -6.73 2.93 4.73
CA LEU A 152 -6.95 4.18 4.00
C LEU A 152 -8.29 4.15 3.24
N ARG A 153 -8.59 3.05 2.54
CA ARG A 153 -9.90 2.86 1.89
C ARG A 153 -11.07 2.97 2.87
N SER A 154 -10.91 2.44 4.09
CA SER A 154 -11.94 2.56 5.13
C SER A 154 -12.16 4.02 5.56
N ILE A 155 -11.10 4.82 5.67
CA ILE A 155 -11.21 6.27 5.94
C ILE A 155 -12.00 6.97 4.84
N ALA A 156 -11.71 6.67 3.56
CA ALA A 156 -12.45 7.26 2.44
C ALA A 156 -13.96 6.98 2.54
N HIS A 157 -14.35 5.74 2.85
CA HIS A 157 -15.76 5.38 3.04
C HIS A 157 -16.38 6.04 4.28
N ILE A 158 -15.63 6.19 5.37
CA ILE A 158 -16.14 6.87 6.57
C ILE A 158 -16.36 8.37 6.28
N VAL A 159 -15.46 9.02 5.56
CA VAL A 159 -15.66 10.42 5.11
C VAL A 159 -16.90 10.52 4.21
N ASP A 160 -17.09 9.57 3.28
CA ASP A 160 -18.29 9.50 2.43
C ASP A 160 -19.57 9.40 3.29
N MET A 161 -19.61 8.54 4.30
CA MET A 161 -20.76 8.44 5.22
C MET A 161 -21.06 9.77 5.92
N HIS A 162 -20.03 10.51 6.36
CA HIS A 162 -20.22 11.80 7.02
C HIS A 162 -20.79 12.87 6.10
N GLN A 163 -20.48 12.83 4.80
CA GLN A 163 -21.01 13.79 3.84
C GLN A 163 -22.38 13.37 3.26
N LEU A 164 -22.79 12.08 3.35
CA LEU A 164 -24.08 11.61 2.83
C LEU A 164 -25.27 12.33 3.47
N THR A 165 -25.23 12.55 4.77
CA THR A 165 -26.30 13.25 5.50
C THR A 165 -26.29 14.77 5.29
N LYS A 166 -25.34 15.31 4.53
CA LYS A 166 -25.18 16.74 4.23
C LYS A 166 -25.79 17.02 2.85
N ASP A 167 -27.11 17.25 2.83
CA ASP A 167 -27.86 17.54 1.61
C ASP A 167 -27.90 19.04 1.32
N PRO A 168 -27.30 19.52 0.20
CA PRO A 168 -27.31 20.92 -0.19
C PRO A 168 -28.68 21.41 -0.67
N THR A 169 -29.54 20.55 -1.21
CA THR A 169 -30.80 20.92 -1.82
C THR A 169 -31.74 21.59 -0.83
N GLN A 170 -31.60 21.29 0.45
CA GLN A 170 -32.38 21.88 1.54
C GLN A 170 -32.11 23.38 1.76
N HIS A 171 -31.00 23.89 1.27
CA HIS A 171 -30.67 25.33 1.31
C HIS A 171 -31.15 26.08 0.05
N VAL A 172 -31.50 25.34 -1.01
CA VAL A 172 -31.92 25.91 -2.30
C VAL A 172 -33.44 25.83 -2.47
N VAL A 173 -34.06 24.71 -2.01
CA VAL A 173 -35.48 24.47 -2.15
C VAL A 173 -36.11 24.21 -0.77
N SER A 174 -37.29 24.81 -0.53
CA SER A 174 -38.05 24.55 0.70
C SER A 174 -38.70 23.16 0.66
N ILE A 175 -37.98 22.17 1.23
CA ILE A 175 -38.45 20.79 1.35
C ILE A 175 -39.08 20.58 2.74
N VAL A 176 -40.28 19.99 2.78
CA VAL A 176 -40.92 19.62 4.05
C VAL A 176 -40.10 18.52 4.74
N GLN A 177 -39.70 18.79 5.98
CA GLN A 177 -38.94 17.81 6.77
C GLN A 177 -39.87 16.73 7.32
N THR A 178 -39.37 15.49 7.28
CA THR A 178 -39.97 14.35 7.95
C THR A 178 -39.36 14.16 9.34
N GLN A 179 -40.04 13.36 10.18
CA GLN A 179 -39.56 13.07 11.54
C GLN A 179 -38.16 12.41 11.57
N SER A 180 -37.75 11.71 10.49
CA SER A 180 -36.46 11.05 10.33
C SER A 180 -35.45 11.87 9.53
N SER A 181 -35.78 13.11 9.14
CA SER A 181 -34.85 13.98 8.40
C SER A 181 -33.68 14.39 9.30
N PRO A 182 -32.43 14.40 8.78
CA PRO A 182 -31.28 14.85 9.55
C PRO A 182 -31.43 16.30 10.04
N GLU A 183 -31.02 16.56 11.26
CA GLU A 183 -31.04 17.92 11.82
C GLU A 183 -30.14 18.88 11.02
N ARG A 184 -30.66 20.06 10.70
CA ARG A 184 -29.94 21.13 10.01
C ARG A 184 -29.15 21.95 11.03
N LYS A 185 -27.90 21.55 11.29
CA LYS A 185 -27.03 22.27 12.25
C LYS A 185 -26.06 23.26 11.59
N LEU A 186 -25.88 23.19 10.28
CA LEU A 186 -24.92 23.99 9.53
C LEU A 186 -25.67 24.99 8.63
N ASN A 187 -25.22 26.24 8.67
CA ASN A 187 -25.62 27.22 7.65
C ASN A 187 -24.93 26.91 6.31
N ARG A 188 -25.30 27.61 5.23
CA ARG A 188 -24.77 27.39 3.89
C ARG A 188 -23.24 27.49 3.84
N ALA A 189 -22.65 28.55 4.39
CA ALA A 189 -21.20 28.74 4.38
C ALA A 189 -20.47 27.68 5.22
N GLU A 190 -21.04 27.28 6.34
CA GLU A 190 -20.52 26.18 7.15
C GLU A 190 -20.61 24.83 6.43
N LEU A 191 -21.71 24.57 5.72
CA LEU A 191 -21.89 23.35 4.95
C LEU A 191 -20.87 23.27 3.80
N THR A 192 -20.68 24.35 3.04
CA THR A 192 -19.66 24.43 1.99
C THR A 192 -18.28 24.13 2.58
N ARG A 193 -17.93 24.77 3.68
CA ARG A 193 -16.63 24.54 4.32
C ARG A 193 -16.46 23.12 4.87
N TYR A 194 -17.54 22.51 5.39
CA TYR A 194 -17.53 21.12 5.82
C TYR A 194 -17.27 20.16 4.66
N LEU A 195 -17.91 20.39 3.53
CA LEU A 195 -17.72 19.62 2.30
C LEU A 195 -16.31 19.79 1.74
N ASP A 196 -15.76 21.02 1.74
CA ASP A 196 -14.36 21.28 1.38
C ASP A 196 -13.39 20.43 2.20
N TYR A 197 -13.58 20.39 3.53
CA TYR A 197 -12.72 19.60 4.40
C TYR A 197 -12.83 18.09 4.12
N CYS A 198 -14.02 17.58 3.80
CA CYS A 198 -14.18 16.20 3.36
C CYS A 198 -13.34 15.93 2.08
N SER A 199 -13.39 16.84 1.12
CA SER A 199 -12.61 16.73 -0.13
C SER A 199 -11.10 16.82 0.12
N GLU A 200 -10.66 17.71 1.03
CA GLU A 200 -9.25 17.82 1.41
C GLU A 200 -8.74 16.51 2.07
N ILE A 201 -9.52 15.89 2.98
CA ILE A 201 -9.16 14.59 3.59
C ILE A 201 -9.00 13.52 2.52
N LEU A 202 -9.97 13.35 1.61
CA LEU A 202 -9.93 12.36 0.54
C LEU A 202 -8.72 12.58 -0.39
N SER A 203 -8.43 13.83 -0.72
CA SER A 203 -7.28 14.18 -1.55
C SER A 203 -5.93 13.86 -0.86
N LEU A 204 -5.85 14.04 0.45
CA LEU A 204 -4.65 13.70 1.24
C LEU A 204 -4.53 12.20 1.46
N ASP A 205 -5.65 11.48 1.60
CA ASP A 205 -5.71 10.03 1.71
C ASP A 205 -5.13 9.35 0.46
N ALA A 206 -5.52 9.82 -0.74
CA ALA A 206 -4.92 9.39 -2.01
C ALA A 206 -3.40 9.64 -2.06
N LYS A 207 -2.92 10.78 -1.54
CA LYS A 207 -1.48 11.08 -1.52
C LYS A 207 -0.69 10.18 -0.56
N ILE A 208 -1.29 9.78 0.57
CA ILE A 208 -0.67 8.78 1.45
C ILE A 208 -0.62 7.41 0.78
N ALA A 209 -1.67 7.02 0.03
CA ALA A 209 -1.66 5.78 -0.75
C ALA A 209 -0.58 5.79 -1.83
N ALA A 210 -0.40 6.90 -2.54
CA ALA A 210 0.63 7.06 -3.58
C ALA A 210 2.06 6.85 -3.06
N LEU A 211 2.34 7.08 -1.76
CA LEU A 211 3.63 6.76 -1.15
C LEU A 211 3.95 5.26 -1.18
N PHE A 212 2.93 4.38 -1.16
CA PHE A 212 3.15 2.94 -1.31
C PHE A 212 3.55 2.58 -2.74
N ALA A 213 2.90 3.18 -3.76
CA ALA A 213 3.27 2.98 -5.16
C ALA A 213 4.72 3.40 -5.44
N GLN A 214 5.18 4.49 -4.81
CA GLN A 214 6.55 4.98 -4.95
C GLN A 214 7.60 4.06 -4.29
N ASN A 215 7.24 3.33 -3.23
CA ASN A 215 8.19 2.57 -2.41
C ASN A 215 8.11 1.05 -2.59
N VAL A 216 7.05 0.52 -3.20
CA VAL A 216 6.81 -0.91 -3.37
C VAL A 216 6.54 -1.19 -4.85
N ASP A 217 7.50 -1.85 -5.50
CA ASP A 217 7.38 -2.29 -6.88
C ASP A 217 6.66 -3.65 -6.93
N ASP A 218 5.33 -3.62 -6.84
CA ASP A 218 4.47 -4.80 -6.83
C ASP A 218 3.14 -4.46 -7.51
N GLU A 219 2.79 -5.19 -8.56
CA GLU A 219 1.62 -4.95 -9.40
C GLU A 219 0.30 -4.95 -8.61
N VAL A 220 0.17 -5.83 -7.62
CA VAL A 220 -1.04 -5.91 -6.79
C VAL A 220 -1.18 -4.69 -5.89
N VAL A 221 -0.04 -4.18 -5.35
CA VAL A 221 -0.02 -2.95 -4.56
C VAL A 221 -0.33 -1.74 -5.42
N LEU A 222 0.25 -1.65 -6.63
CA LEU A 222 -0.02 -0.57 -7.58
C LEU A 222 -1.50 -0.53 -7.98
N THR A 223 -2.10 -1.70 -8.24
CA THR A 223 -3.54 -1.80 -8.54
C THR A 223 -4.38 -1.31 -7.36
N ALA A 224 -4.06 -1.72 -6.13
CA ALA A 224 -4.79 -1.29 -4.94
C ALA A 224 -4.68 0.21 -4.68
N VAL A 225 -3.52 0.83 -4.97
CA VAL A 225 -3.34 2.29 -4.92
C VAL A 225 -4.21 2.98 -5.96
N ASN A 226 -4.18 2.52 -7.21
CA ASN A 226 -5.00 3.08 -8.29
C ASN A 226 -6.50 2.99 -7.97
N ASP A 227 -6.97 1.87 -7.44
CA ASP A 227 -8.36 1.69 -7.00
C ASP A 227 -8.75 2.70 -5.91
N LEU A 228 -7.84 2.98 -4.97
CA LEU A 228 -8.09 3.96 -3.92
C LEU A 228 -8.10 5.39 -4.47
N GLU A 229 -7.20 5.73 -5.38
CA GLU A 229 -7.18 7.03 -6.06
C GLU A 229 -8.47 7.26 -6.86
N LEU A 230 -8.94 6.26 -7.62
CA LEU A 230 -10.21 6.34 -8.35
C LEU A 230 -11.41 6.50 -7.41
N LEU A 231 -11.43 5.77 -6.28
CA LEU A 231 -12.47 5.91 -5.27
C LEU A 231 -12.50 7.34 -4.71
N THR A 232 -11.38 7.85 -4.23
CA THR A 232 -11.29 9.17 -3.62
C THR A 232 -11.61 10.29 -4.62
N GLN A 233 -11.16 10.15 -5.88
CA GLN A 233 -11.50 11.08 -6.95
C GLN A 233 -13.01 11.09 -7.24
N GLY A 234 -13.65 9.91 -7.31
CA GLY A 234 -15.08 9.80 -7.51
C GLY A 234 -15.89 10.42 -6.36
N LEU A 235 -15.44 10.24 -5.12
CA LEU A 235 -16.06 10.86 -3.93
C LEU A 235 -15.88 12.39 -3.92
N CYS A 236 -14.70 12.88 -4.25
CA CYS A 236 -14.45 14.32 -4.43
C CYS A 236 -15.37 14.91 -5.49
N GLY A 237 -15.58 14.23 -6.62
CA GLY A 237 -16.50 14.68 -7.67
C GLY A 237 -17.94 14.83 -7.17
N LYS A 238 -18.44 13.88 -6.35
CA LYS A 238 -19.76 13.98 -5.72
C LYS A 238 -19.85 15.16 -4.74
N ILE A 239 -18.78 15.41 -3.97
CA ILE A 239 -18.71 16.54 -3.04
C ILE A 239 -18.75 17.86 -3.82
N TRP A 240 -17.99 17.98 -4.89
CA TRP A 240 -18.00 19.16 -5.76
C TRP A 240 -19.38 19.44 -6.34
N GLN A 241 -20.11 18.41 -6.78
CA GLN A 241 -21.50 18.59 -7.25
C GLN A 241 -22.39 19.19 -6.15
N LYS A 242 -22.24 18.78 -4.89
CA LYS A 242 -22.99 19.35 -3.77
C LYS A 242 -22.63 20.82 -3.51
N ILE A 243 -21.34 21.16 -3.58
CA ILE A 243 -20.89 22.56 -3.43
C ILE A 243 -21.46 23.44 -4.54
N MET A 244 -21.42 22.97 -5.79
CA MET A 244 -22.01 23.70 -6.92
C MET A 244 -23.53 23.94 -6.76
N ILE A 245 -24.27 22.97 -6.21
CA ILE A 245 -25.71 23.16 -5.91
C ILE A 245 -25.91 24.27 -4.89
N LEU A 246 -25.06 24.35 -3.87
CA LEU A 246 -25.10 25.45 -2.90
C LEU A 246 -24.82 26.80 -3.58
N ASP A 247 -23.86 26.89 -4.48
CA ASP A 247 -23.48 28.14 -5.16
C ASP A 247 -24.56 28.63 -6.15
N LEU A 248 -25.29 27.73 -6.79
CA LEU A 248 -26.37 28.07 -7.73
C LEU A 248 -27.63 28.61 -7.05
N GLY A 249 -27.77 28.48 -5.73
CA GLY A 249 -28.91 28.95 -4.96
C GLY A 249 -28.80 30.43 -4.54
N GLU A 250 -27.89 31.21 -5.13
CA GLU A 250 -27.86 32.66 -5.08
C GLU A 250 -28.79 33.21 -6.14
#